data_8263f322cf9c1d71e4b8ba91f3a07a87
#
_entry.id   8263f322cf9c1d71e4b8ba91f3a07a87
#
_cell.length_a   1.000
_cell.length_b   1.000
_cell.length_c   1.000
_cell.angle_alpha   90.00
_cell.angle_beta   90.00
_cell.angle_gamma   90.00
#
_symmetry.space_group_name_H-M   'P 1'
#
loop_
_entity.id
_entity.type
_entity.pdbx_description
1 polymer ?
#
loop_
_entity_poly.entity_id
_entity_poly.type
_entity_poly.pdbx_seq_one_letter_code
_entity_poly.pdbx_strand_id
1 'polypeptide(L)'
;MSRKIQNDPGLSILLIEEVSGAIAGRLVDRIGDLTRSSVVDGLAVLAAKRPAVVLFCLESYSVLNLGLVTTISGLDARRPLILIGGHIDQGQILPFLDAGGTDFLVSDALTPDVLDQMCKRKGNQYRKLRVQTRTLNRRQMAVENLQDSLAVIEQDQKIGANVQRLMMPDSPCIFRSFRVAHDIRPALILSGDFIDYGEMQDGRLLFCLADVSGHGAGSAFVTVLLSELFKRFLNQRTDSTDISPESALSGFNQQLCNAAFEQHVTMLIGVVDEASNHLDYACAGHFPPAILRTGDQAQFLNSGGLPLGLLRSAEYHSQHLTLPDQFELLVCSDGVFEGITAESLEDKERHLMDFVAGNNGRFDNFLTRLFQREGEPLSDDVAVLSILRES
;
A
#
# COMPACT_ATOMS: atom_id res chain seq x y z
N MET A 1 26.34 10.87 40.61
CA MET A 1 26.09 10.93 39.12
C MET A 1 25.63 12.34 38.77
N SER A 2 26.56 13.20 38.41
CA SER A 2 26.30 14.61 38.13
C SER A 2 25.69 14.74 36.74
N ARG A 3 24.43 15.17 36.70
CA ARG A 3 23.80 15.59 35.43
C ARG A 3 24.58 16.82 34.91
N LYS A 4 25.34 16.66 33.82
CA LYS A 4 25.80 17.76 33.00
C LYS A 4 24.59 18.53 32.52
N ILE A 5 24.39 19.72 33.02
CA ILE A 5 23.49 20.71 32.44
C ILE A 5 24.05 20.98 31.05
N GLN A 6 23.37 20.49 30.01
CA GLN A 6 23.64 20.89 28.64
C GLN A 6 23.42 22.39 28.57
N ASN A 7 24.50 23.17 28.33
CA ASN A 7 24.39 24.58 28.00
C ASN A 7 23.45 24.72 26.81
N ASP A 8 22.25 25.24 27.06
CA ASP A 8 21.36 25.72 26.03
C ASP A 8 22.14 26.79 25.24
N PRO A 9 22.36 26.62 23.92
CA PRO A 9 23.09 27.62 23.15
C PRO A 9 22.33 28.93 23.28
N GLY A 10 22.96 29.94 23.90
CA GLY A 10 22.34 31.21 24.27
C GLY A 10 21.48 31.78 23.15
N LEU A 11 20.36 32.39 23.51
CA LEU A 11 19.44 32.99 22.56
C LEU A 11 20.16 34.08 21.78
N SER A 12 20.40 33.86 20.49
CA SER A 12 21.06 34.83 19.61
C SER A 12 20.14 36.01 19.33
N ILE A 13 20.59 37.21 19.70
CA ILE A 13 19.85 38.47 19.57
C ILE A 13 20.69 39.44 18.72
N LEU A 14 20.03 40.07 17.76
CA LEU A 14 20.64 41.17 16.98
C LEU A 14 20.05 42.50 17.45
N LEU A 15 20.90 43.41 17.84
CA LEU A 15 20.54 44.81 18.09
C LEU A 15 20.98 45.66 16.91
N ILE A 16 20.05 46.34 16.31
CA ILE A 16 20.26 47.32 15.24
C ILE A 16 20.08 48.70 15.81
N GLU A 17 21.16 49.48 15.78
CA GLU A 17 21.25 50.84 16.35
C GLU A 17 21.51 51.88 15.26
N GLU A 18 20.83 53.05 15.35
CA GLU A 18 21.02 54.16 14.43
C GLU A 18 22.28 54.93 14.77
N VAL A 19 22.53 55.17 16.04
CA VAL A 19 23.74 55.78 16.59
C VAL A 19 24.17 55.03 17.86
N SER A 20 25.44 54.91 18.11
CA SER A 20 25.98 54.31 19.33
C SER A 20 25.57 55.12 20.57
N GLY A 21 24.33 54.95 21.00
CA GLY A 21 23.66 55.77 22.01
C GLY A 21 23.81 55.17 23.43
N ALA A 22 23.83 56.09 24.42
CA ALA A 22 24.00 55.77 25.84
C ALA A 22 22.85 54.92 26.45
N ILE A 23 21.68 54.85 25.83
CA ILE A 23 20.52 54.10 26.33
C ILE A 23 20.68 52.61 26.05
N ALA A 24 21.10 52.25 24.86
CA ALA A 24 21.32 50.85 24.49
C ALA A 24 22.51 50.25 25.25
N GLY A 25 23.56 51.04 25.51
CA GLY A 25 24.77 50.56 26.19
C GLY A 25 24.52 50.04 27.60
N ARG A 26 23.70 50.71 28.41
CA ARG A 26 23.45 50.34 29.81
C ARG A 26 22.46 49.16 29.95
N LEU A 27 21.56 48.98 28.99
CA LEU A 27 20.50 47.97 29.02
C LEU A 27 20.95 46.61 28.49
N VAL A 28 21.92 46.66 27.57
CA VAL A 28 22.22 45.51 26.70
C VAL A 28 23.47 44.74 27.16
N ASP A 29 24.32 45.30 28.02
CA ASP A 29 25.56 44.66 28.52
C ASP A 29 25.31 43.40 29.39
N ARG A 30 24.05 43.14 29.77
CA ARG A 30 23.63 41.95 30.54
C ARG A 30 22.91 40.88 29.71
N ILE A 31 22.65 41.14 28.42
CA ILE A 31 21.95 40.17 27.54
C ILE A 31 23.02 39.26 26.94
N GLY A 32 22.87 37.96 27.17
CA GLY A 32 23.77 36.96 26.58
C GLY A 32 23.62 36.85 25.06
N ASP A 33 24.70 36.54 24.34
CA ASP A 33 24.76 36.31 22.88
C ASP A 33 24.14 37.45 22.03
N LEU A 34 24.46 38.69 22.38
CA LEU A 34 24.05 39.89 21.65
C LEU A 34 25.05 40.25 20.59
N THR A 35 24.59 40.41 19.36
CA THR A 35 25.33 41.00 18.25
C THR A 35 24.81 42.42 18.00
N ARG A 36 25.70 43.43 17.93
CA ARG A 36 25.36 44.81 17.57
C ARG A 36 25.63 45.04 16.09
N SER A 37 24.80 45.81 15.44
CA SER A 37 24.97 46.21 14.06
C SER A 37 24.41 47.61 13.80
N SER A 38 24.99 48.29 12.83
CA SER A 38 24.40 49.51 12.28
C SER A 38 23.14 49.20 11.46
N VAL A 39 22.31 50.19 11.17
CA VAL A 39 21.16 50.08 10.25
C VAL A 39 21.62 49.62 8.86
N VAL A 40 22.79 50.07 8.41
CA VAL A 40 23.34 49.75 7.08
C VAL A 40 23.78 48.28 7.00
N ASP A 41 24.41 47.73 8.04
CA ASP A 41 24.93 46.36 8.06
C ASP A 41 23.93 45.34 8.56
N GLY A 42 22.77 45.78 9.08
CA GLY A 42 21.78 44.93 9.77
C GLY A 42 21.36 43.71 8.98
N LEU A 43 21.13 43.85 7.67
CA LEU A 43 20.73 42.72 6.80
C LEU A 43 21.88 41.70 6.61
N ALA A 44 23.11 42.17 6.45
CA ALA A 44 24.26 41.27 6.30
C ALA A 44 24.50 40.46 7.58
N VAL A 45 24.44 41.10 8.74
CA VAL A 45 24.57 40.43 10.04
C VAL A 45 23.40 39.49 10.31
N LEU A 46 22.17 39.86 9.95
CA LEU A 46 20.97 39.01 10.04
C LEU A 46 21.16 37.72 9.23
N ALA A 47 21.62 37.82 7.98
CA ALA A 47 21.87 36.69 7.12
C ALA A 47 22.95 35.75 7.67
N ALA A 48 24.03 36.29 8.18
CA ALA A 48 25.18 35.56 8.72
C ALA A 48 24.85 34.88 10.07
N LYS A 49 24.26 35.63 11.00
CA LYS A 49 24.02 35.16 12.39
C LYS A 49 22.68 34.48 12.60
N ARG A 50 21.70 34.78 11.77
CA ARG A 50 20.30 34.24 11.85
C ARG A 50 19.70 34.36 13.27
N PRO A 51 19.67 35.54 13.88
CA PRO A 51 19.24 35.74 15.27
C PRO A 51 17.80 35.34 15.46
N ALA A 52 17.47 34.93 16.68
CA ALA A 52 16.10 34.55 17.06
C ALA A 52 15.20 35.74 17.37
N VAL A 53 15.83 36.89 17.75
CA VAL A 53 15.11 38.15 18.04
C VAL A 53 15.92 39.29 17.44
N VAL A 54 15.24 40.28 16.90
CA VAL A 54 15.87 41.53 16.43
C VAL A 54 15.33 42.69 17.24
N LEU A 55 16.20 43.43 17.85
CA LEU A 55 15.92 44.66 18.59
C LEU A 55 16.28 45.85 17.72
N PHE A 56 15.41 46.83 17.65
CA PHE A 56 15.62 48.10 16.97
C PHE A 56 15.72 49.21 18.01
N CYS A 57 16.83 49.92 18.04
CA CYS A 57 16.99 51.16 18.84
C CYS A 57 17.20 52.33 17.88
N LEU A 58 16.10 53.03 17.59
CA LEU A 58 16.07 54.11 16.61
C LEU A 58 15.77 55.44 17.29
N GLU A 59 16.58 56.45 17.05
CA GLU A 59 16.39 57.81 17.58
C GLU A 59 15.45 58.62 16.68
N SER A 60 15.43 58.29 15.37
CA SER A 60 14.52 58.92 14.42
C SER A 60 13.90 57.93 13.47
N TYR A 61 12.64 58.16 13.06
CA TYR A 61 11.94 57.36 12.07
C TYR A 61 12.21 57.93 10.68
N SER A 62 13.20 57.41 10.01
CA SER A 62 13.37 57.63 8.59
C SER A 62 12.66 56.54 7.76
N VAL A 63 12.31 56.87 6.52
CA VAL A 63 11.77 55.92 5.55
C VAL A 63 12.69 54.71 5.36
N LEU A 64 13.99 54.94 5.47
CA LEU A 64 15.05 53.93 5.36
C LEU A 64 14.94 52.88 6.49
N ASN A 65 14.66 53.32 7.71
CA ASN A 65 14.56 52.45 8.88
C ASN A 65 13.33 51.55 8.84
N LEU A 66 12.16 52.09 8.39
CA LEU A 66 10.94 51.30 8.18
C LEU A 66 11.11 50.32 7.02
N GLY A 67 11.80 50.69 5.94
CA GLY A 67 12.17 49.78 4.85
C GLY A 67 12.97 48.57 5.30
N LEU A 68 13.90 48.76 6.25
CA LEU A 68 14.65 47.70 6.83
C LEU A 68 13.79 46.72 7.67
N VAL A 69 12.87 47.26 8.48
CA VAL A 69 11.88 46.47 9.25
C VAL A 69 11.01 45.63 8.32
N THR A 70 10.49 46.23 7.27
CA THR A 70 9.67 45.55 6.23
C THR A 70 10.47 44.44 5.55
N THR A 71 11.73 44.71 5.20
CA THR A 71 12.62 43.72 4.56
C THR A 71 12.87 42.53 5.48
N ILE A 72 13.21 42.78 6.75
CA ILE A 72 13.48 41.72 7.74
C ILE A 72 12.20 40.90 8.04
N SER A 73 11.06 41.54 8.17
CA SER A 73 9.76 40.89 8.34
C SER A 73 9.41 40.04 7.12
N GLY A 74 9.65 40.50 5.91
CA GLY A 74 9.42 39.75 4.67
C GLY A 74 10.27 38.49 4.55
N LEU A 75 11.48 38.46 5.14
CA LEU A 75 12.34 37.27 5.17
C LEU A 75 11.77 36.18 6.09
N ASP A 76 11.19 36.55 7.22
CA ASP A 76 10.53 35.65 8.14
C ASP A 76 9.56 36.42 9.06
N ALA A 77 8.30 36.49 8.66
CA ALA A 77 7.24 37.24 9.35
C ALA A 77 6.97 36.77 10.80
N ARG A 78 7.49 35.62 11.18
CA ARG A 78 7.33 35.07 12.55
C ARG A 78 8.47 35.46 13.48
N ARG A 79 9.55 36.07 12.96
CA ARG A 79 10.69 36.50 13.77
C ARG A 79 10.30 37.72 14.60
N PRO A 80 10.51 37.70 15.92
CA PRO A 80 10.26 38.86 16.78
C PRO A 80 11.15 40.05 16.39
N LEU A 81 10.51 41.14 16.03
CA LEU A 81 11.11 42.45 15.76
C LEU A 81 10.59 43.42 16.82
N ILE A 82 11.44 43.89 17.72
CA ILE A 82 11.07 44.63 18.91
C ILE A 82 11.72 46.04 18.83
N LEU A 83 10.88 47.05 18.93
CA LEU A 83 11.33 48.44 19.03
C LEU A 83 11.67 48.82 20.48
N ILE A 84 12.80 49.45 20.72
CA ILE A 84 13.22 49.95 22.03
C ILE A 84 13.58 51.43 21.90
N GLY A 85 13.06 52.26 22.82
CA GLY A 85 13.36 53.69 22.77
C GLY A 85 13.06 54.42 24.06
N GLY A 86 13.68 55.60 24.28
CA GLY A 86 13.52 56.42 25.48
C GLY A 86 12.16 57.15 25.51
N HIS A 87 11.77 57.74 24.41
CA HIS A 87 10.48 58.43 24.20
C HIS A 87 9.92 57.93 22.88
N ILE A 88 9.02 56.94 22.94
CA ILE A 88 8.30 56.42 21.76
C ILE A 88 6.87 56.93 21.82
N ASP A 89 6.50 57.78 20.85
CA ASP A 89 5.12 58.25 20.71
C ASP A 89 4.27 57.32 19.84
N GLN A 90 2.94 57.56 19.84
CA GLN A 90 2.03 56.73 19.03
C GLN A 90 2.32 56.84 17.52
N GLY A 91 2.85 57.99 17.09
CA GLY A 91 3.23 58.26 15.70
C GLY A 91 4.40 57.38 15.23
N GLN A 92 5.15 56.84 16.15
CA GLN A 92 6.30 55.96 15.89
C GLN A 92 5.93 54.43 16.00
N ILE A 93 5.07 54.09 16.91
CA ILE A 93 4.65 52.71 17.15
C ILE A 93 3.88 52.12 15.96
N LEU A 94 2.87 52.82 15.48
CA LEU A 94 2.00 52.35 14.40
C LEU A 94 2.77 52.04 13.11
N PRO A 95 3.59 52.96 12.56
CA PRO A 95 4.39 52.69 11.36
C PRO A 95 5.35 51.51 11.54
N PHE A 96 5.93 51.32 12.74
CA PHE A 96 6.79 50.18 13.01
C PHE A 96 6.03 48.85 12.99
N LEU A 97 4.83 48.81 13.59
CA LEU A 97 3.99 47.62 13.56
C LEU A 97 3.48 47.31 12.16
N ASP A 98 3.07 48.35 11.40
CA ASP A 98 2.65 48.22 10.00
C ASP A 98 3.79 47.72 9.10
N ALA A 99 5.04 48.10 9.40
CA ALA A 99 6.22 47.58 8.73
C ALA A 99 6.57 46.11 9.09
N GLY A 100 5.86 45.50 10.03
CA GLY A 100 6.05 44.11 10.47
C GLY A 100 6.76 43.99 11.81
N GLY A 101 6.89 45.05 12.58
CA GLY A 101 7.32 45.00 13.99
C GLY A 101 6.35 44.19 14.84
N THR A 102 6.82 43.52 15.86
CA THR A 102 5.95 42.64 16.67
C THR A 102 5.65 43.17 18.05
N ASP A 103 6.51 43.99 18.60
CA ASP A 103 6.42 44.53 19.97
C ASP A 103 7.22 45.81 20.10
N PHE A 104 6.96 46.55 21.17
CA PHE A 104 7.73 47.77 21.52
C PHE A 104 7.90 47.86 23.04
N LEU A 105 8.98 48.53 23.49
CA LEU A 105 9.30 48.82 24.88
C LEU A 105 9.72 50.25 25.07
N VAL A 106 9.09 50.95 25.99
CA VAL A 106 9.37 52.34 26.33
C VAL A 106 10.34 52.38 27.55
N SER A 107 11.23 53.38 27.58
CA SER A 107 12.35 53.46 28.50
C SER A 107 12.00 53.46 30.00
N ASP A 108 10.87 54.01 30.38
CA ASP A 108 10.49 54.11 31.80
C ASP A 108 10.17 52.76 32.46
N ALA A 109 9.79 51.75 31.62
CA ALA A 109 9.53 50.39 32.07
C ALA A 109 10.70 49.44 31.72
N LEU A 110 11.77 49.91 31.13
CA LEU A 110 12.82 49.09 30.54
C LEU A 110 13.97 48.86 31.56
N THR A 111 13.91 47.75 32.26
CA THR A 111 15.06 47.23 32.99
C THR A 111 15.74 46.14 32.19
N PRO A 112 17.06 45.89 32.42
CA PRO A 112 17.77 44.79 31.73
C PRO A 112 17.12 43.45 31.93
N ASP A 113 16.53 43.17 33.07
CA ASP A 113 15.85 41.90 33.36
C ASP A 113 14.54 41.74 32.60
N VAL A 114 13.75 42.82 32.45
CA VAL A 114 12.50 42.79 31.67
C VAL A 114 12.82 42.55 30.18
N LEU A 115 13.85 43.21 29.65
CA LEU A 115 14.26 43.02 28.26
C LEU A 115 14.78 41.59 28.01
N ASP A 116 15.60 41.05 28.89
CA ASP A 116 16.14 39.69 28.81
C ASP A 116 14.99 38.64 28.85
N GLN A 117 14.06 38.81 29.81
CA GLN A 117 12.90 37.91 29.91
C GLN A 117 12.02 37.95 28.65
N MET A 118 11.77 39.14 28.09
CA MET A 118 10.99 39.31 26.87
C MET A 118 11.69 38.67 25.66
N CYS A 119 12.99 38.93 25.49
CA CYS A 119 13.78 38.29 24.42
C CYS A 119 13.80 36.77 24.54
N LYS A 120 13.98 36.23 25.74
CA LYS A 120 13.95 34.79 25.99
C LYS A 120 12.59 34.20 25.66
N ARG A 121 11.48 34.82 26.13
CA ARG A 121 10.12 34.35 25.86
C ARG A 121 9.82 34.36 24.37
N LYS A 122 10.03 35.47 23.67
CA LYS A 122 9.73 35.64 22.25
C LYS A 122 10.65 34.77 21.38
N GLY A 123 11.94 34.75 21.69
CA GLY A 123 12.90 33.93 20.96
C GLY A 123 12.66 32.42 21.11
N ASN A 124 12.29 31.95 22.28
CA ASN A 124 11.94 30.54 22.48
C ASN A 124 10.64 30.18 21.75
N GLN A 125 9.63 31.07 21.76
CA GLN A 125 8.41 30.90 20.98
C GLN A 125 8.69 30.80 19.48
N TYR A 126 9.53 31.71 18.96
CA TYR A 126 9.96 31.69 17.56
C TYR A 126 10.71 30.40 17.20
N ARG A 127 11.68 29.98 18.03
CA ARG A 127 12.42 28.73 17.83
C ARG A 127 11.47 27.54 17.78
N LYS A 128 10.52 27.46 18.71
CA LYS A 128 9.53 26.39 18.77
C LYS A 128 8.67 26.33 17.49
N LEU A 129 8.14 27.46 17.05
CA LEU A 129 7.36 27.57 15.82
C LEU A 129 8.17 27.17 14.58
N ARG A 130 9.43 27.62 14.51
CA ARG A 130 10.32 27.28 13.41
C ARG A 130 10.64 25.79 13.32
N VAL A 131 10.88 25.14 14.47
CA VAL A 131 11.09 23.69 14.53
C VAL A 131 9.83 22.95 14.10
N GLN A 132 8.67 23.35 14.61
CA GLN A 132 7.39 22.76 14.24
C GLN A 132 7.13 22.85 12.73
N THR A 133 7.30 24.03 12.13
CA THR A 133 7.12 24.23 10.70
C THR A 133 8.07 23.36 9.87
N ARG A 134 9.36 23.29 10.26
CA ARG A 134 10.32 22.42 9.58
C ARG A 134 9.93 20.94 9.65
N THR A 135 9.43 20.51 10.81
CA THR A 135 8.98 19.13 11.01
C THR A 135 7.75 18.82 10.15
N LEU A 136 6.78 19.76 10.10
CA LEU A 136 5.61 19.63 9.26
C LEU A 136 5.97 19.54 7.77
N ASN A 137 6.82 20.44 7.29
CA ASN A 137 7.26 20.43 5.89
C ASN A 137 7.99 19.12 5.52
N ARG A 138 8.86 18.60 6.43
CA ARG A 138 9.54 17.32 6.21
C ARG A 138 8.55 16.16 6.15
N ARG A 139 7.54 16.16 7.03
CA ARG A 139 6.49 15.13 7.00
C ARG A 139 5.67 15.20 5.72
N GLN A 140 5.32 16.40 5.30
CA GLN A 140 4.59 16.62 4.05
C GLN A 140 5.35 16.04 2.84
N MET A 141 6.63 16.43 2.68
CA MET A 141 7.47 15.91 1.60
C MET A 141 7.66 14.37 1.66
N ALA A 142 7.72 13.80 2.87
CA ALA A 142 7.81 12.34 3.02
C ALA A 142 6.52 11.65 2.57
N VAL A 143 5.35 12.23 2.89
CA VAL A 143 4.05 11.71 2.44
C VAL A 143 3.92 11.79 0.91
N GLU A 144 4.28 12.94 0.31
CA GLU A 144 4.26 13.13 -1.14
C GLU A 144 5.16 12.10 -1.85
N ASN A 145 6.41 11.92 -1.37
CA ASN A 145 7.32 10.92 -1.94
C ASN A 145 6.80 9.47 -1.80
N LEU A 146 6.13 9.15 -0.68
CA LEU A 146 5.52 7.84 -0.49
C LEU A 146 4.35 7.62 -1.45
N GLN A 147 3.50 8.63 -1.65
CA GLN A 147 2.38 8.57 -2.59
C GLN A 147 2.86 8.37 -4.03
N ASP A 148 3.90 9.10 -4.45
CA ASP A 148 4.51 8.93 -5.77
C ASP A 148 5.08 7.51 -5.95
N SER A 149 5.75 6.99 -4.93
CA SER A 149 6.31 5.62 -4.96
C SER A 149 5.20 4.56 -5.03
N LEU A 150 4.11 4.72 -4.28
CA LEU A 150 2.96 3.82 -4.32
C LEU A 150 2.30 3.84 -5.70
N ALA A 151 2.13 5.01 -6.32
CA ALA A 151 1.53 5.13 -7.65
C ALA A 151 2.33 4.37 -8.72
N VAL A 152 3.67 4.40 -8.64
CA VAL A 152 4.54 3.62 -9.54
C VAL A 152 4.34 2.12 -9.34
N ILE A 153 4.34 1.65 -8.07
CA ILE A 153 4.14 0.23 -7.75
C ILE A 153 2.76 -0.24 -8.25
N GLU A 154 1.70 0.53 -8.01
CA GLU A 154 0.36 0.20 -8.49
C GLU A 154 0.29 0.12 -10.03
N GLN A 155 0.99 1.01 -10.73
CA GLN A 155 1.06 0.98 -12.18
C GLN A 155 1.76 -0.29 -12.68
N ASP A 156 2.87 -0.68 -12.08
CA ASP A 156 3.61 -1.89 -12.42
C ASP A 156 2.75 -3.14 -12.16
N GLN A 157 2.02 -3.18 -11.05
CA GLN A 157 1.09 -4.29 -10.74
C GLN A 157 -0.06 -4.38 -11.74
N LYS A 158 -0.63 -3.25 -12.21
CA LYS A 158 -1.66 -3.23 -13.26
C LYS A 158 -1.15 -3.81 -14.58
N ILE A 159 0.10 -3.55 -14.94
CA ILE A 159 0.74 -4.17 -16.11
C ILE A 159 0.84 -5.68 -15.90
N GLY A 160 1.29 -6.14 -14.74
CA GLY A 160 1.35 -7.56 -14.38
C GLY A 160 -0.02 -8.24 -14.46
N ALA A 161 -1.09 -7.62 -13.95
CA ALA A 161 -2.45 -8.13 -14.04
C ALA A 161 -2.96 -8.29 -15.49
N ASN A 162 -2.57 -7.36 -16.37
CA ASN A 162 -2.88 -7.51 -17.79
C ASN A 162 -2.15 -8.72 -18.42
N VAL A 163 -0.89 -8.98 -18.02
CA VAL A 163 -0.15 -10.16 -18.48
C VAL A 163 -0.84 -11.44 -17.97
N GLN A 164 -1.22 -11.52 -16.70
CA GLN A 164 -1.97 -12.67 -16.15
C GLN A 164 -3.25 -12.92 -16.97
N ARG A 165 -4.04 -11.87 -17.25
CA ARG A 165 -5.27 -11.98 -18.03
C ARG A 165 -5.03 -12.51 -19.45
N LEU A 166 -3.96 -12.08 -20.12
CA LEU A 166 -3.59 -12.55 -21.46
C LEU A 166 -3.10 -14.01 -21.45
N MET A 167 -2.70 -14.55 -20.31
CA MET A 167 -2.26 -15.94 -20.19
C MET A 167 -3.40 -16.91 -19.95
N MET A 168 -4.56 -16.41 -19.47
CA MET A 168 -5.75 -17.22 -19.21
C MET A 168 -6.45 -17.58 -20.53
N PRO A 169 -7.14 -18.74 -20.57
CA PRO A 169 -7.96 -19.10 -21.71
C PRO A 169 -9.20 -18.19 -21.83
N ASP A 170 -9.83 -18.16 -23.00
CA ASP A 170 -11.09 -17.44 -23.20
C ASP A 170 -12.20 -18.04 -22.35
N SER A 171 -13.06 -17.21 -21.73
CA SER A 171 -14.19 -17.63 -20.92
C SER A 171 -15.46 -16.86 -21.30
N PRO A 172 -16.60 -17.52 -21.56
CA PRO A 172 -16.75 -18.97 -21.70
C PRO A 172 -16.24 -19.49 -23.06
N CYS A 173 -15.84 -20.76 -23.11
CA CYS A 173 -15.52 -21.44 -24.33
C CYS A 173 -16.22 -22.82 -24.43
N ILE A 174 -16.30 -23.34 -25.64
CA ILE A 174 -16.95 -24.62 -25.94
C ILE A 174 -15.90 -25.61 -26.42
N PHE A 175 -15.79 -26.73 -25.72
CA PHE A 175 -14.99 -27.89 -26.10
C PHE A 175 -15.93 -29.04 -26.36
N ARG A 176 -16.20 -29.33 -27.64
CA ARG A 176 -17.15 -30.35 -28.05
C ARG A 176 -18.55 -30.19 -27.38
N SER A 177 -18.92 -31.09 -26.45
CA SER A 177 -20.18 -30.98 -25.69
C SER A 177 -20.04 -30.23 -24.37
N PHE A 178 -18.81 -29.79 -24.00
CA PHE A 178 -18.56 -29.09 -22.73
C PHE A 178 -18.55 -27.57 -22.93
N ARG A 179 -19.30 -26.87 -22.10
CA ARG A 179 -19.14 -25.42 -21.89
C ARG A 179 -18.24 -25.22 -20.67
N VAL A 180 -17.08 -24.62 -20.89
CA VAL A 180 -16.12 -24.29 -19.83
C VAL A 180 -16.16 -22.81 -19.58
N ALA A 181 -16.29 -22.41 -18.33
CA ALA A 181 -16.31 -21.01 -17.93
C ALA A 181 -15.54 -20.80 -16.63
N HIS A 182 -14.90 -19.66 -16.49
CA HIS A 182 -14.24 -19.28 -15.24
C HIS A 182 -14.44 -17.80 -14.91
N ASP A 183 -14.30 -17.48 -13.63
CA ASP A 183 -14.25 -16.11 -13.11
C ASP A 183 -13.17 -16.05 -12.02
N ILE A 184 -12.33 -15.01 -12.03
CA ILE A 184 -11.29 -14.75 -11.02
C ILE A 184 -11.44 -13.31 -10.53
N ARG A 185 -11.55 -13.15 -9.23
CA ARG A 185 -11.60 -11.85 -8.55
C ARG A 185 -10.41 -11.71 -7.61
N PRO A 186 -9.39 -10.94 -7.99
CA PRO A 186 -8.24 -10.70 -7.13
C PRO A 186 -8.62 -9.89 -5.89
N ALA A 187 -8.08 -10.25 -4.72
CA ALA A 187 -8.16 -9.43 -3.50
C ALA A 187 -7.38 -8.12 -3.63
N LEU A 188 -6.28 -8.16 -4.35
CA LEU A 188 -5.46 -7.01 -4.70
C LEU A 188 -5.50 -6.76 -6.22
N ILE A 189 -4.42 -6.27 -6.79
CA ILE A 189 -4.32 -6.02 -8.25
C ILE A 189 -3.94 -7.30 -9.01
N LEU A 190 -3.06 -8.11 -8.42
CA LEU A 190 -2.56 -9.38 -8.95
C LEU A 190 -3.20 -10.53 -8.19
N SER A 191 -3.52 -11.64 -8.87
CA SER A 191 -4.08 -12.84 -8.27
C SER A 191 -3.00 -13.91 -8.04
N GLY A 192 -3.09 -14.62 -6.89
CA GLY A 192 -2.42 -15.88 -6.63
C GLY A 192 -3.19 -17.08 -7.21
N ASP A 193 -4.48 -16.91 -7.48
CA ASP A 193 -5.28 -17.94 -8.12
C ASP A 193 -4.94 -18.07 -9.60
N PHE A 194 -4.93 -19.31 -10.08
CA PHE A 194 -4.62 -19.66 -11.45
C PHE A 194 -5.62 -20.70 -11.98
N ILE A 195 -6.17 -20.43 -13.16
CA ILE A 195 -7.04 -21.36 -13.89
C ILE A 195 -6.50 -21.48 -15.32
N ASP A 196 -6.44 -22.73 -15.81
CA ASP A 196 -6.17 -22.98 -17.21
C ASP A 196 -6.91 -24.26 -17.67
N TYR A 197 -7.23 -24.34 -18.95
CA TYR A 197 -7.85 -25.50 -19.56
C TYR A 197 -7.62 -25.51 -21.08
N GLY A 198 -7.66 -26.69 -21.65
CA GLY A 198 -7.48 -26.86 -23.09
C GLY A 198 -7.68 -28.27 -23.59
N GLU A 199 -7.85 -28.42 -24.89
CA GLU A 199 -7.99 -29.71 -25.55
C GLU A 199 -6.59 -30.33 -25.76
N MET A 200 -6.43 -31.57 -25.26
CA MET A 200 -5.23 -32.39 -25.48
C MET A 200 -5.20 -32.92 -26.93
N GLN A 201 -4.03 -33.42 -27.38
CA GLN A 201 -3.86 -33.95 -28.75
C GLN A 201 -4.79 -35.15 -29.05
N ASP A 202 -5.21 -35.90 -28.04
CA ASP A 202 -6.14 -37.01 -28.17
C ASP A 202 -7.62 -36.61 -28.06
N GLY A 203 -7.89 -35.32 -27.90
CA GLY A 203 -9.23 -34.74 -27.83
C GLY A 203 -9.87 -34.77 -26.45
N ARG A 204 -9.13 -35.15 -25.39
CA ARG A 204 -9.58 -35.02 -24.00
C ARG A 204 -9.46 -33.57 -23.53
N LEU A 205 -10.30 -33.16 -22.58
CA LEU A 205 -10.23 -31.84 -21.97
C LEU A 205 -9.37 -31.91 -20.70
N LEU A 206 -8.22 -31.22 -20.68
CA LEU A 206 -7.41 -30.97 -19.51
C LEU A 206 -7.85 -29.66 -18.87
N PHE A 207 -7.94 -29.63 -17.53
CA PHE A 207 -8.26 -28.42 -16.76
C PHE A 207 -7.55 -28.41 -15.42
N CYS A 208 -7.32 -27.21 -14.86
CA CYS A 208 -6.83 -27.07 -13.49
C CYS A 208 -7.32 -25.78 -12.84
N LEU A 209 -7.37 -25.80 -11.52
CA LEU A 209 -7.43 -24.64 -10.65
C LEU A 209 -6.36 -24.78 -9.57
N ALA A 210 -5.56 -23.74 -9.39
CA ALA A 210 -4.52 -23.68 -8.38
C ALA A 210 -4.63 -22.37 -7.60
N ASP A 211 -4.26 -22.43 -6.33
CA ASP A 211 -4.14 -21.31 -5.44
C ASP A 211 -2.73 -21.28 -4.85
N VAL A 212 -2.03 -20.17 -5.01
CA VAL A 212 -0.65 -19.95 -4.57
C VAL A 212 -0.64 -19.25 -3.22
N SER A 213 -0.06 -19.85 -2.21
CA SER A 213 0.02 -19.28 -0.86
C SER A 213 0.57 -17.86 -0.84
N GLY A 214 -0.14 -16.96 -0.14
CA GLY A 214 0.17 -15.53 -0.07
C GLY A 214 -0.44 -14.75 -1.25
N HIS A 215 -0.26 -13.45 -1.26
CA HIS A 215 -0.89 -12.53 -2.21
C HIS A 215 0.11 -11.55 -2.84
N GLY A 216 -0.28 -10.95 -3.95
CA GLY A 216 0.49 -9.91 -4.63
C GLY A 216 1.51 -10.44 -5.65
N ALA A 217 2.62 -9.72 -5.87
CA ALA A 217 3.54 -10.02 -6.95
C ALA A 217 4.24 -11.38 -6.83
N GLY A 218 4.54 -11.83 -5.60
CA GLY A 218 5.22 -13.11 -5.38
C GLY A 218 4.38 -14.29 -5.85
N SER A 219 3.12 -14.39 -5.42
CA SER A 219 2.18 -15.43 -5.84
C SER A 219 1.87 -15.33 -7.34
N ALA A 220 1.71 -14.11 -7.87
CA ALA A 220 1.48 -13.87 -9.29
C ALA A 220 2.60 -14.40 -10.20
N PHE A 221 3.86 -14.33 -9.79
CA PHE A 221 4.96 -14.92 -10.56
C PHE A 221 4.92 -16.45 -10.59
N VAL A 222 4.46 -17.07 -9.51
CA VAL A 222 4.27 -18.54 -9.49
C VAL A 222 3.16 -18.94 -10.46
N THR A 223 2.07 -18.16 -10.59
CA THR A 223 1.02 -18.45 -11.58
C THR A 223 1.54 -18.43 -13.02
N VAL A 224 2.51 -17.57 -13.34
CA VAL A 224 3.17 -17.55 -14.66
C VAL A 224 3.93 -18.86 -14.92
N LEU A 225 4.65 -19.37 -13.90
CA LEU A 225 5.32 -20.66 -13.99
C LEU A 225 4.31 -21.80 -14.17
N LEU A 226 3.22 -21.77 -13.40
CA LEU A 226 2.16 -22.79 -13.50
C LEU A 226 1.55 -22.82 -14.91
N SER A 227 1.28 -21.65 -15.51
CA SER A 227 0.78 -21.56 -16.88
C SER A 227 1.75 -22.22 -17.89
N GLU A 228 3.05 -21.98 -17.77
CA GLU A 228 4.05 -22.61 -18.63
C GLU A 228 4.09 -24.14 -18.45
N LEU A 229 4.04 -24.59 -17.18
CA LEU A 229 4.02 -26.03 -16.87
C LEU A 229 2.76 -26.71 -17.41
N PHE A 230 1.58 -26.06 -17.21
CA PHE A 230 0.31 -26.56 -17.72
C PHE A 230 0.30 -26.66 -19.26
N LYS A 231 0.71 -25.59 -19.96
CA LYS A 231 0.78 -25.58 -21.43
C LYS A 231 1.76 -26.60 -21.97
N ARG A 232 2.88 -26.81 -21.29
CA ARG A 232 3.85 -27.85 -21.65
C ARG A 232 3.24 -29.24 -21.49
N PHE A 233 2.50 -29.48 -20.40
CA PHE A 233 1.82 -30.76 -20.17
C PHE A 233 0.67 -30.97 -21.18
N LEU A 234 -0.14 -29.96 -21.45
CA LEU A 234 -1.22 -29.97 -22.44
C LEU A 234 -0.73 -30.37 -23.84
N ASN A 235 0.47 -29.92 -24.24
CA ASN A 235 1.07 -30.14 -25.56
C ASN A 235 1.93 -31.42 -25.63
N GLN A 236 1.98 -32.24 -24.59
CA GLN A 236 2.70 -33.52 -24.63
C GLN A 236 2.08 -34.47 -25.64
N ARG A 237 2.93 -35.23 -26.35
CA ARG A 237 2.48 -36.21 -27.31
C ARG A 237 1.91 -37.43 -26.58
N THR A 238 0.75 -37.89 -27.02
CA THR A 238 0.01 -39.04 -26.47
C THR A 238 0.75 -40.38 -26.61
N ASP A 239 1.83 -40.44 -27.38
CA ASP A 239 2.71 -41.63 -27.48
C ASP A 239 3.56 -41.85 -26.23
N SER A 240 3.67 -40.91 -25.31
CA SER A 240 4.32 -41.04 -24.02
C SER A 240 3.33 -41.65 -23.00
N THR A 241 3.70 -42.74 -22.41
CA THR A 241 2.87 -43.66 -21.63
C THR A 241 2.33 -43.16 -20.30
N ASP A 242 2.46 -41.85 -19.96
CA ASP A 242 2.18 -41.39 -18.61
C ASP A 242 1.53 -39.97 -18.60
N ILE A 243 0.43 -39.79 -19.33
CA ILE A 243 -0.35 -38.54 -19.28
C ILE A 243 -1.52 -38.74 -18.34
N SER A 244 -1.23 -38.61 -17.04
CA SER A 244 -2.24 -38.70 -15.99
C SER A 244 -2.17 -37.49 -15.05
N PRO A 245 -3.26 -37.12 -14.36
CA PRO A 245 -3.28 -36.03 -13.41
C PRO A 245 -2.20 -36.14 -12.30
N GLU A 246 -1.94 -37.34 -11.78
CA GLU A 246 -0.88 -37.54 -10.80
C GLU A 246 0.53 -37.32 -11.37
N SER A 247 0.76 -37.69 -12.64
CA SER A 247 2.04 -37.39 -13.29
C SER A 247 2.28 -35.93 -13.52
N ALA A 248 1.21 -35.18 -13.84
CA ALA A 248 1.25 -33.72 -13.94
C ALA A 248 1.64 -33.07 -12.60
N LEU A 249 0.92 -33.41 -11.51
CA LEU A 249 1.20 -32.88 -10.18
C LEU A 249 2.62 -33.21 -9.71
N SER A 250 3.07 -34.45 -9.94
CA SER A 250 4.43 -34.89 -9.61
C SER A 250 5.50 -34.08 -10.35
N GLY A 251 5.28 -33.85 -11.65
CA GLY A 251 6.15 -33.01 -12.48
C GLY A 251 6.16 -31.54 -12.03
N PHE A 252 5.00 -30.97 -11.73
CA PHE A 252 4.87 -29.60 -11.25
C PHE A 252 5.51 -29.42 -9.88
N ASN A 253 5.28 -30.36 -8.95
CA ASN A 253 5.92 -30.35 -7.64
C ASN A 253 7.45 -30.35 -7.75
N GLN A 254 8.01 -31.20 -8.63
CA GLN A 254 9.45 -31.26 -8.84
C GLN A 254 10.01 -29.92 -9.34
N GLN A 255 9.32 -29.25 -10.27
CA GLN A 255 9.74 -27.96 -10.81
C GLN A 255 9.66 -26.86 -9.74
N LEU A 256 8.57 -26.79 -8.97
CA LEU A 256 8.42 -25.82 -7.89
C LEU A 256 9.47 -26.01 -6.79
N CYS A 257 9.71 -27.24 -6.35
CA CYS A 257 10.78 -27.55 -5.40
C CYS A 257 12.19 -27.23 -5.92
N ASN A 258 12.43 -27.31 -7.24
CA ASN A 258 13.70 -26.93 -7.86
C ASN A 258 13.88 -25.41 -7.94
N ALA A 259 12.79 -24.68 -8.17
CA ALA A 259 12.80 -23.22 -8.20
C ALA A 259 13.00 -22.59 -6.82
N ALA A 260 12.82 -23.37 -5.74
CA ALA A 260 13.02 -22.96 -4.35
C ALA A 260 12.23 -21.69 -3.97
N PHE A 261 11.00 -21.58 -4.45
CA PHE A 261 10.08 -20.54 -3.98
C PHE A 261 9.70 -20.78 -2.52
N GLU A 262 9.44 -19.71 -1.79
CA GLU A 262 8.87 -19.78 -0.44
C GLU A 262 7.37 -20.14 -0.45
N GLN A 263 6.72 -19.90 -1.58
CA GLN A 263 5.30 -20.19 -1.80
C GLN A 263 5.10 -21.68 -2.09
N HIS A 264 4.00 -22.20 -1.58
CA HIS A 264 3.46 -23.50 -1.94
C HIS A 264 2.13 -23.30 -2.69
N VAL A 265 1.70 -24.33 -3.41
CA VAL A 265 0.53 -24.24 -4.29
C VAL A 265 -0.43 -25.37 -3.96
N THR A 266 -1.67 -25.01 -3.67
CA THR A 266 -2.78 -25.99 -3.69
C THR A 266 -3.30 -26.11 -5.12
N MET A 267 -3.62 -27.32 -5.58
CA MET A 267 -4.04 -27.53 -6.97
C MET A 267 -4.97 -28.74 -7.11
N LEU A 268 -5.99 -28.54 -7.94
CA LEU A 268 -6.75 -29.62 -8.54
C LEU A 268 -6.48 -29.61 -10.04
N ILE A 269 -6.13 -30.77 -10.60
CA ILE A 269 -5.96 -30.97 -12.04
C ILE A 269 -6.80 -32.18 -12.47
N GLY A 270 -7.47 -32.09 -13.63
CA GLY A 270 -8.31 -33.18 -14.13
C GLY A 270 -8.34 -33.26 -15.63
N VAL A 271 -8.69 -34.44 -16.11
CA VAL A 271 -8.88 -34.77 -17.51
C VAL A 271 -10.27 -35.34 -17.70
N VAL A 272 -11.08 -34.75 -18.57
CA VAL A 272 -12.39 -35.27 -18.95
C VAL A 272 -12.30 -35.92 -20.32
N ASP A 273 -12.69 -37.17 -20.40
CA ASP A 273 -12.84 -37.92 -21.64
C ASP A 273 -14.33 -38.03 -22.00
N GLU A 274 -14.72 -37.33 -23.06
CA GLU A 274 -16.09 -37.32 -23.56
C GLU A 274 -16.49 -38.70 -24.10
N ALA A 275 -15.58 -39.41 -24.77
CA ALA A 275 -15.90 -40.68 -25.43
C ALA A 275 -16.21 -41.79 -24.43
N SER A 276 -15.57 -41.80 -23.27
CA SER A 276 -15.77 -42.79 -22.22
C SER A 276 -16.64 -42.30 -21.07
N ASN A 277 -17.02 -41.01 -21.05
CA ASN A 277 -17.66 -40.33 -19.91
C ASN A 277 -16.87 -40.44 -18.60
N HIS A 278 -15.56 -40.36 -18.66
CA HIS A 278 -14.71 -40.47 -17.48
C HIS A 278 -14.07 -39.14 -17.14
N LEU A 279 -13.97 -38.90 -15.84
CA LEU A 279 -13.14 -37.87 -15.21
C LEU A 279 -12.04 -38.55 -14.42
N ASP A 280 -10.80 -38.26 -14.80
CA ASP A 280 -9.63 -38.54 -13.99
C ASP A 280 -9.13 -37.24 -13.38
N TYR A 281 -8.93 -37.20 -12.06
CA TYR A 281 -8.44 -36.00 -11.40
C TYR A 281 -7.52 -36.32 -10.23
N ALA A 282 -6.62 -35.40 -9.90
CA ALA A 282 -5.76 -35.48 -8.74
C ALA A 282 -5.71 -34.15 -8.01
N CYS A 283 -5.49 -34.22 -6.69
CA CYS A 283 -5.44 -33.05 -5.82
C CYS A 283 -4.10 -32.96 -5.11
N ALA A 284 -3.61 -31.73 -4.98
CA ALA A 284 -2.46 -31.34 -4.19
C ALA A 284 -2.90 -30.35 -3.10
N GLY A 285 -3.62 -30.84 -2.07
CA GLY A 285 -4.08 -30.01 -0.97
C GLY A 285 -5.17 -28.98 -1.33
N HIS A 286 -5.82 -29.14 -2.48
CA HIS A 286 -6.85 -28.18 -2.95
C HIS A 286 -8.10 -28.20 -2.04
N PHE A 287 -8.57 -27.00 -1.70
CA PHE A 287 -9.72 -26.78 -0.85
C PHE A 287 -10.50 -25.53 -1.31
N PRO A 288 -11.86 -25.53 -1.30
CA PRO A 288 -12.74 -26.66 -0.99
C PRO A 288 -12.64 -27.78 -2.05
N PRO A 289 -13.10 -28.99 -1.73
CA PRO A 289 -13.17 -30.06 -2.71
C PRO A 289 -14.05 -29.64 -3.90
N ALA A 290 -13.73 -30.13 -5.11
CA ALA A 290 -14.57 -29.90 -6.27
C ALA A 290 -15.98 -30.45 -6.05
N ILE A 291 -16.97 -29.79 -6.65
CA ILE A 291 -18.38 -30.14 -6.52
C ILE A 291 -18.88 -30.68 -7.85
N LEU A 292 -19.45 -31.89 -7.83
CA LEU A 292 -20.18 -32.47 -8.95
C LEU A 292 -21.66 -32.27 -8.72
N ARG A 293 -22.32 -31.52 -9.62
CA ARG A 293 -23.77 -31.33 -9.64
C ARG A 293 -24.41 -32.15 -10.75
N THR A 294 -25.53 -32.82 -10.40
CA THR A 294 -26.34 -33.60 -11.34
C THR A 294 -27.81 -33.28 -11.02
N GLY A 295 -28.48 -32.60 -11.93
CA GLY A 295 -29.82 -32.06 -11.67
C GLY A 295 -29.80 -31.11 -10.45
N ASP A 296 -30.66 -31.40 -9.45
CA ASP A 296 -30.73 -30.61 -8.20
C ASP A 296 -29.85 -31.18 -7.08
N GLN A 297 -29.03 -32.18 -7.35
CA GLN A 297 -28.12 -32.76 -6.36
C GLN A 297 -26.69 -32.31 -6.62
N ALA A 298 -25.99 -32.01 -5.53
CA ALA A 298 -24.56 -31.67 -5.57
C ALA A 298 -23.81 -32.50 -4.52
N GLN A 299 -22.57 -32.87 -4.82
CA GLN A 299 -21.74 -33.63 -3.90
C GLN A 299 -20.27 -33.20 -4.04
N PHE A 300 -19.54 -33.16 -2.93
CA PHE A 300 -18.10 -33.00 -2.96
C PHE A 300 -17.41 -34.23 -3.51
N LEU A 301 -16.39 -34.02 -4.32
CA LEU A 301 -15.49 -35.07 -4.76
C LEU A 301 -14.41 -35.29 -3.69
N ASN A 302 -13.73 -36.45 -3.75
CA ASN A 302 -12.61 -36.72 -2.86
C ASN A 302 -11.48 -35.70 -3.11
N SER A 303 -10.93 -35.20 -2.03
CA SER A 303 -9.81 -34.25 -2.04
C SER A 303 -8.70 -34.73 -1.09
N GLY A 304 -7.50 -34.21 -1.25
CA GLY A 304 -6.37 -34.55 -0.38
C GLY A 304 -5.03 -34.23 -1.00
N GLY A 305 -3.98 -34.89 -0.52
CA GLY A 305 -2.61 -34.67 -0.97
C GLY A 305 -1.92 -33.50 -0.28
N LEU A 306 -0.61 -33.39 -0.48
CA LEU A 306 0.22 -32.30 0.01
C LEU A 306 0.30 -31.19 -1.05
N PRO A 307 0.29 -29.90 -0.66
CA PRO A 307 0.53 -28.81 -1.59
C PRO A 307 1.82 -28.99 -2.39
N LEU A 308 1.83 -28.52 -3.63
CA LEU A 308 3.01 -28.52 -4.49
C LEU A 308 4.07 -27.55 -3.94
N GLY A 309 5.34 -27.89 -4.12
CA GLY A 309 6.47 -27.08 -3.67
C GLY A 309 6.83 -27.26 -2.19
N LEU A 310 5.96 -27.93 -1.40
CA LEU A 310 6.18 -28.11 0.03
C LEU A 310 7.18 -29.25 0.34
N LEU A 311 7.01 -30.40 -0.30
CA LEU A 311 7.83 -31.57 -0.08
C LEU A 311 8.18 -32.28 -1.39
N ARG A 312 9.48 -32.41 -1.70
CA ARG A 312 9.94 -33.02 -2.95
C ARG A 312 9.49 -34.49 -3.13
N SER A 313 9.35 -35.22 -2.04
CA SER A 313 8.91 -36.62 -2.02
C SER A 313 7.40 -36.80 -1.89
N ALA A 314 6.60 -35.72 -2.12
CA ALA A 314 5.15 -35.83 -2.12
C ALA A 314 4.70 -36.78 -3.25
N GLU A 315 3.75 -37.66 -2.93
CA GLU A 315 3.11 -38.57 -3.87
C GLU A 315 1.68 -38.10 -4.10
N TYR A 316 1.21 -38.19 -5.35
CA TYR A 316 -0.13 -37.82 -5.78
C TYR A 316 -0.80 -39.04 -6.40
N HIS A 317 -2.13 -39.09 -6.26
CA HIS A 317 -2.93 -40.23 -6.75
C HIS A 317 -4.11 -39.70 -7.53
N SER A 318 -4.35 -40.29 -8.70
CA SER A 318 -5.54 -40.02 -9.48
C SER A 318 -6.77 -40.69 -8.88
N GLN A 319 -7.88 -39.98 -8.91
CA GLN A 319 -9.23 -40.49 -8.66
C GLN A 319 -9.93 -40.64 -10.01
N HIS A 320 -10.76 -41.68 -10.12
CA HIS A 320 -11.49 -42.00 -11.35
C HIS A 320 -12.97 -41.96 -11.07
N LEU A 321 -13.72 -41.26 -11.91
CA LEU A 321 -15.17 -41.13 -11.78
C LEU A 321 -15.85 -41.26 -13.14
N THR A 322 -16.93 -42.02 -13.21
CA THR A 322 -17.82 -42.03 -14.38
C THR A 322 -18.81 -40.87 -14.27
N LEU A 323 -18.78 -39.99 -15.24
CA LEU A 323 -19.66 -38.81 -15.31
C LEU A 323 -21.02 -39.19 -15.89
N PRO A 324 -22.14 -38.62 -15.37
CA PRO A 324 -23.43 -38.75 -16.02
C PRO A 324 -23.47 -37.96 -17.33
N ASP A 325 -24.53 -38.21 -18.15
CA ASP A 325 -24.68 -37.50 -19.44
C ASP A 325 -24.84 -35.97 -19.28
N GLN A 326 -25.45 -35.56 -18.18
CA GLN A 326 -25.64 -34.16 -17.81
C GLN A 326 -25.02 -33.91 -16.44
N PHE A 327 -24.09 -33.00 -16.39
CA PHE A 327 -23.41 -32.62 -15.13
C PHE A 327 -22.84 -31.21 -15.19
N GLU A 328 -22.57 -30.66 -14.03
CA GLU A 328 -21.70 -29.53 -13.85
C GLU A 328 -20.63 -29.89 -12.82
N LEU A 329 -19.36 -29.77 -13.22
CA LEU A 329 -18.21 -29.84 -12.32
C LEU A 329 -17.79 -28.44 -11.97
N LEU A 330 -17.80 -28.10 -10.67
CA LEU A 330 -17.41 -26.80 -10.15
C LEU A 330 -16.15 -26.97 -9.30
N VAL A 331 -15.15 -26.13 -9.55
CA VAL A 331 -13.91 -26.06 -8.77
C VAL A 331 -13.74 -24.61 -8.30
N CYS A 332 -13.51 -24.41 -7.01
CA CYS A 332 -13.39 -23.08 -6.42
C CYS A 332 -12.12 -22.99 -5.58
N SER A 333 -11.50 -21.81 -5.48
CA SER A 333 -10.52 -21.51 -4.43
C SER A 333 -11.22 -21.23 -3.09
N ASP A 334 -10.47 -21.22 -1.99
CA ASP A 334 -11.04 -21.07 -0.65
C ASP A 334 -11.60 -19.66 -0.37
N GLY A 335 -11.15 -18.64 -1.12
CA GLY A 335 -11.74 -17.31 -1.09
C GLY A 335 -13.25 -17.27 -1.38
N VAL A 336 -13.81 -18.33 -1.99
CA VAL A 336 -15.27 -18.46 -2.19
C VAL A 336 -16.04 -18.37 -0.87
N PHE A 337 -15.44 -18.77 0.24
CA PHE A 337 -16.04 -18.72 1.56
C PHE A 337 -16.16 -17.32 2.17
N GLU A 338 -15.52 -16.33 1.58
CA GLU A 338 -15.73 -14.93 2.00
C GLU A 338 -17.13 -14.42 1.63
N GLY A 339 -17.70 -14.94 0.54
CA GLY A 339 -19.07 -14.65 0.15
C GLY A 339 -20.14 -15.30 1.03
N ILE A 340 -19.75 -16.20 1.95
CA ILE A 340 -20.66 -17.00 2.78
C ILE A 340 -20.54 -16.61 4.24
N THR A 341 -21.62 -16.04 4.80
CA THR A 341 -21.70 -15.69 6.22
C THR A 341 -22.14 -16.92 7.03
N ALA A 342 -21.20 -17.59 7.70
CA ALA A 342 -21.48 -18.69 8.62
C ALA A 342 -20.36 -18.78 9.69
N GLU A 343 -20.68 -19.35 10.88
CA GLU A 343 -19.78 -19.40 12.01
C GLU A 343 -18.76 -20.54 11.92
N SER A 344 -19.13 -21.65 11.28
CA SER A 344 -18.27 -22.82 11.13
C SER A 344 -17.92 -23.10 9.67
N LEU A 345 -16.80 -23.78 9.44
CA LEU A 345 -16.40 -24.22 8.10
C LEU A 345 -17.41 -25.21 7.50
N GLU A 346 -17.94 -26.14 8.33
CA GLU A 346 -18.97 -27.11 7.90
C GLU A 346 -20.26 -26.40 7.44
N ASP A 347 -20.65 -25.30 8.09
CA ASP A 347 -21.80 -24.52 7.66
C ASP A 347 -21.52 -23.76 6.36
N LYS A 348 -20.31 -23.25 6.17
CA LYS A 348 -19.88 -22.63 4.91
C LYS A 348 -19.90 -23.64 3.75
N GLU A 349 -19.35 -24.83 3.96
CA GLU A 349 -19.39 -25.91 2.97
C GLU A 349 -20.83 -26.31 2.62
N ARG A 350 -21.71 -26.43 3.61
CA ARG A 350 -23.11 -26.72 3.39
C ARG A 350 -23.82 -25.63 2.58
N HIS A 351 -23.59 -24.36 2.92
CA HIS A 351 -24.14 -23.24 2.15
C HIS A 351 -23.64 -23.21 0.71
N LEU A 352 -22.34 -23.50 0.49
CA LEU A 352 -21.79 -23.60 -0.86
C LEU A 352 -22.49 -24.72 -1.66
N MET A 353 -22.66 -25.88 -1.05
CA MET A 353 -23.37 -27.01 -1.68
C MET A 353 -24.79 -26.67 -2.02
N ASP A 354 -25.55 -26.08 -1.10
CA ASP A 354 -26.95 -25.67 -1.31
C ASP A 354 -27.04 -24.61 -2.42
N PHE A 355 -26.11 -23.67 -2.43
CA PHE A 355 -26.00 -22.64 -3.46
C PHE A 355 -25.76 -23.25 -4.85
N VAL A 356 -24.81 -24.19 -4.96
CA VAL A 356 -24.49 -24.89 -6.21
C VAL A 356 -25.68 -25.75 -6.67
N ALA A 357 -26.32 -26.51 -5.79
CA ALA A 357 -27.48 -27.32 -6.10
C ALA A 357 -28.63 -26.45 -6.65
N GLY A 358 -28.87 -25.27 -6.05
CA GLY A 358 -29.93 -24.35 -6.49
C GLY A 358 -29.56 -23.49 -7.72
N ASN A 359 -28.32 -23.56 -8.20
CA ASN A 359 -27.84 -22.69 -9.26
C ASN A 359 -28.28 -23.06 -10.69
N ASN A 360 -28.74 -24.28 -10.91
CA ASN A 360 -29.26 -24.81 -12.18
C ASN A 360 -28.32 -24.56 -13.40
N GLY A 361 -27.01 -24.73 -13.22
CA GLY A 361 -26.01 -24.56 -14.29
C GLY A 361 -25.78 -23.13 -14.77
N ARG A 362 -26.30 -22.13 -14.05
CA ARG A 362 -26.10 -20.71 -14.39
C ARG A 362 -24.77 -20.20 -13.82
N PHE A 363 -23.71 -20.41 -14.56
CA PHE A 363 -22.40 -19.87 -14.21
C PHE A 363 -22.36 -18.34 -14.30
N ASP A 364 -23.12 -17.76 -15.23
CA ASP A 364 -23.16 -16.31 -15.42
C ASP A 364 -23.57 -15.61 -14.10
N ASN A 365 -22.71 -14.72 -13.65
CA ASN A 365 -22.83 -14.01 -12.36
C ASN A 365 -22.78 -14.91 -11.11
N PHE A 366 -22.14 -16.09 -11.17
CA PHE A 366 -21.99 -17.00 -10.03
C PHE A 366 -21.40 -16.26 -8.81
N LEU A 367 -20.23 -15.65 -8.96
CA LEU A 367 -19.59 -14.90 -7.89
C LEU A 367 -20.41 -13.67 -7.46
N THR A 368 -21.03 -12.94 -8.39
CA THR A 368 -21.89 -11.79 -8.04
C THR A 368 -23.12 -12.21 -7.21
N ARG A 369 -23.64 -13.40 -7.46
CA ARG A 369 -24.78 -13.93 -6.70
C ARG A 369 -24.37 -14.52 -5.35
N LEU A 370 -23.19 -15.10 -5.26
CA LEU A 370 -22.61 -15.62 -4.02
C LEU A 370 -22.21 -14.46 -3.09
N PHE A 371 -21.54 -13.46 -3.64
CA PHE A 371 -21.16 -12.24 -2.94
C PHE A 371 -22.29 -11.21 -3.05
N GLN A 372 -23.27 -11.29 -2.14
CA GLN A 372 -24.47 -10.43 -2.13
C GLN A 372 -24.16 -8.92 -1.94
N ARG A 373 -22.93 -8.56 -1.61
CA ARG A 373 -22.47 -7.19 -1.38
C ARG A 373 -21.38 -6.84 -2.40
N GLU A 374 -21.76 -6.07 -3.41
CA GLU A 374 -20.77 -5.50 -4.34
C GLU A 374 -19.93 -4.42 -3.63
N GLY A 375 -18.60 -4.52 -3.76
CA GLY A 375 -17.67 -3.45 -3.35
C GLY A 375 -17.05 -3.60 -1.96
N GLU A 376 -17.28 -4.66 -1.21
CA GLU A 376 -16.44 -4.95 -0.03
C GLU A 376 -15.08 -5.49 -0.50
N PRO A 377 -13.96 -5.01 0.08
CA PRO A 377 -12.64 -5.53 -0.26
C PRO A 377 -12.55 -7.00 0.17
N LEU A 378 -12.07 -7.84 -0.74
CA LEU A 378 -11.77 -9.24 -0.46
C LEU A 378 -10.48 -9.33 0.37
N SER A 379 -10.39 -10.29 1.29
CA SER A 379 -9.17 -10.59 2.04
C SER A 379 -8.30 -11.62 1.32
N ASP A 380 -8.90 -12.43 0.43
CA ASP A 380 -8.22 -13.41 -0.40
C ASP A 380 -8.74 -13.42 -1.84
N ASP A 381 -7.95 -13.98 -2.76
CA ASP A 381 -8.32 -14.16 -4.15
C ASP A 381 -9.46 -15.18 -4.28
N VAL A 382 -10.36 -14.96 -5.22
CA VAL A 382 -11.51 -15.85 -5.46
C VAL A 382 -11.52 -16.31 -6.90
N ALA A 383 -11.42 -17.61 -7.10
CA ALA A 383 -11.49 -18.22 -8.42
C ALA A 383 -12.56 -19.32 -8.47
N VAL A 384 -13.25 -19.40 -9.59
CA VAL A 384 -14.25 -20.43 -9.87
C VAL A 384 -14.12 -20.92 -11.31
N LEU A 385 -14.09 -22.22 -11.48
CA LEU A 385 -14.11 -22.90 -12.78
C LEU A 385 -15.36 -23.79 -12.85
N SER A 386 -16.12 -23.70 -13.94
CA SER A 386 -17.26 -24.56 -14.24
C SER A 386 -17.04 -25.30 -15.55
N ILE A 387 -17.26 -26.61 -15.54
CA ILE A 387 -17.33 -27.47 -16.71
C ILE A 387 -18.75 -28.06 -16.75
N LEU A 388 -19.53 -27.57 -17.69
CA LEU A 388 -20.96 -27.95 -17.84
C LEU A 388 -21.11 -28.75 -19.09
N ARG A 389 -21.84 -29.89 -18.98
CA ARG A 389 -22.36 -30.67 -20.09
C ARG A 389 -23.87 -30.65 -20.02
N GLU A 390 -24.48 -30.03 -21.01
CA GLU A 390 -25.91 -30.02 -21.23
C GLU A 390 -26.29 -31.08 -22.30
N SER A 391 -27.55 -31.53 -22.32
CA SER A 391 -28.04 -32.51 -23.29
C SER A 391 -28.11 -31.98 -24.71
#